data_557faa12e7b299687926cfc8cc7c9d67
#
_entry.id   557faa12e7b299687926cfc8cc7c9d67
#
_cell.length_a   1.000
_cell.length_b   1.000
_cell.length_c   1.000
_cell.angle_alpha   90.00
_cell.angle_beta   90.00
_cell.angle_gamma   90.00
#
_symmetry.space_group_name_H-M   'P 1'
#
loop_
_entity.id
_entity.type
_entity.pdbx_description
1 polymer ?
#
loop_
_entity_poly.entity_id
_entity_poly.type
_entity_poly.pdbx_seq_one_letter_code
_entity_poly.pdbx_strand_id
1 'polypeptide(L)'
;CPMKIAMKILLCVEELYANVVNYAYGSRGGNCTIELEGKAYETEHEVCICMRDQGVPFDPFAKEDPDITLSADEREIGGLGIYMVKTIMDIVSYEYKQQENIVTMIKKWQI
;
A
#
# COMPACT_ATOMS: atom_id res chain seq x y z
N CYS A 1 -7.29 -17.81 4.28
CA CYS A 1 -7.41 -16.38 4.63
C CYS A 1 -8.87 -16.01 4.76
N PRO A 2 -9.30 -15.48 5.92
CA PRO A 2 -10.68 -15.05 6.08
C PRO A 2 -11.07 -13.99 5.04
N MET A 3 -12.30 -14.06 4.56
CA MET A 3 -12.79 -13.15 3.52
C MET A 3 -12.62 -11.69 3.89
N LYS A 4 -12.90 -11.34 5.13
CA LYS A 4 -12.79 -9.96 5.61
C LYS A 4 -11.35 -9.41 5.49
N ILE A 5 -10.38 -10.25 5.81
CA ILE A 5 -8.96 -9.87 5.71
C ILE A 5 -8.54 -9.80 4.25
N ALA A 6 -8.96 -10.74 3.43
CA ALA A 6 -8.67 -10.73 2.00
C ALA A 6 -9.19 -9.46 1.33
N MET A 7 -10.40 -9.02 1.69
CA MET A 7 -10.98 -7.79 1.15
C MET A 7 -10.17 -6.56 1.55
N LYS A 8 -9.70 -6.51 2.80
CA LYS A 8 -8.87 -5.40 3.27
C LYS A 8 -7.53 -5.35 2.53
N ILE A 9 -6.91 -6.51 2.32
CA ILE A 9 -5.66 -6.59 1.58
C ILE A 9 -5.87 -6.09 0.15
N LEU A 10 -6.94 -6.53 -0.51
CA LEU A 10 -7.25 -6.12 -1.87
C LEU A 10 -7.43 -4.60 -1.98
N LEU A 11 -8.15 -4.00 -1.04
CA LEU A 11 -8.33 -2.55 -1.02
C LEU A 11 -6.99 -1.81 -0.93
N CYS A 12 -6.08 -2.30 -0.10
CA CYS A 12 -4.76 -1.70 0.05
C CYS A 12 -3.93 -1.82 -1.23
N VAL A 13 -3.98 -2.98 -1.88
CA VAL A 13 -3.26 -3.20 -3.14
C VAL A 13 -3.80 -2.25 -4.21
N GLU A 14 -5.12 -2.13 -4.32
CA GLU A 14 -5.75 -1.22 -5.28
C GLU A 14 -5.33 0.23 -5.06
N GLU A 15 -5.29 0.66 -3.81
CA GLU A 15 -4.92 2.04 -3.48
C GLU A 15 -3.48 2.33 -3.87
N LEU A 16 -2.56 1.43 -3.54
CA LEU A 16 -1.16 1.61 -3.91
C LEU A 16 -0.94 1.49 -5.41
N TYR A 17 -1.65 0.60 -6.07
CA TYR A 17 -1.59 0.50 -7.53
C TYR A 17 -2.04 1.80 -8.20
N ALA A 18 -3.12 2.39 -7.72
CA ALA A 18 -3.61 3.68 -8.23
C ALA A 18 -2.56 4.77 -8.05
N ASN A 19 -1.84 4.77 -6.92
CA ASN A 19 -0.77 5.73 -6.68
C ASN A 19 0.38 5.55 -7.68
N VAL A 20 0.74 4.32 -8.00
CA VAL A 20 1.78 4.05 -9.00
C VAL A 20 1.36 4.61 -10.36
N VAL A 21 0.13 4.34 -10.78
CA VAL A 21 -0.37 4.81 -12.06
C VAL A 21 -0.40 6.35 -12.12
N ASN A 22 -0.87 6.97 -11.05
CA ASN A 22 -1.10 8.43 -11.06
C ASN A 22 0.14 9.25 -10.76
N TYR A 23 1.06 8.75 -9.93
CA TYR A 23 2.16 9.56 -9.42
C TYR A 23 3.54 9.07 -9.85
N ALA A 24 3.75 7.77 -9.98
CA ALA A 24 5.05 7.26 -10.39
C ALA A 24 5.25 7.33 -11.89
N TYR A 25 4.26 6.95 -12.66
CA TYR A 25 4.34 6.96 -14.11
C TYR A 25 3.58 8.09 -14.78
N GLY A 26 2.44 8.47 -14.22
CA GLY A 26 1.57 9.47 -14.83
C GLY A 26 1.06 9.00 -16.19
N SER A 27 1.04 9.92 -17.17
CA SER A 27 0.52 9.62 -18.50
C SER A 27 1.43 8.72 -19.33
N ARG A 28 2.68 8.51 -18.90
CA ARG A 28 3.63 7.67 -19.66
C ARG A 28 3.35 6.20 -19.51
N GLY A 29 2.73 5.81 -18.39
CA GLY A 29 2.52 4.42 -18.09
C GLY A 29 3.81 3.69 -17.74
N GLY A 30 3.71 2.40 -17.48
CA GLY A 30 4.85 1.59 -17.11
C GLY A 30 4.40 0.28 -16.50
N ASN A 31 5.35 -0.49 -16.00
CA ASN A 31 5.08 -1.79 -15.38
C ASN A 31 5.06 -1.69 -13.86
N CYS A 32 4.20 -2.49 -13.26
CA CYS A 32 4.14 -2.65 -11.81
C CYS A 32 4.13 -4.14 -11.51
N THR A 33 5.10 -4.58 -10.71
CA THR A 33 5.19 -5.98 -10.31
C THR A 33 4.65 -6.10 -8.89
N ILE A 34 3.74 -7.04 -8.67
CA ILE A 34 3.14 -7.29 -7.36
C ILE A 34 3.45 -8.73 -6.99
N GLU A 35 4.14 -8.91 -5.88
CA GLU A 35 4.48 -10.24 -5.36
C GLU A 35 3.79 -10.43 -4.01
N LEU A 36 3.24 -11.63 -3.83
CA LEU A 36 2.54 -12.00 -2.60
C LEU A 36 3.20 -13.25 -2.04
N GLU A 37 3.51 -13.22 -0.75
CA GLU A 37 4.06 -14.38 -0.06
C GLU A 37 3.28 -14.61 1.23
N GLY A 38 2.70 -15.78 1.38
CA GLY A 38 2.00 -16.17 2.59
C GLY A 38 2.88 -17.02 3.49
N LYS A 39 2.79 -16.79 4.80
CA LYS A 39 3.49 -17.59 5.80
C LYS A 39 2.50 -18.01 6.87
N ALA A 40 2.60 -19.26 7.29
CA ALA A 40 1.77 -19.81 8.36
C ALA A 40 2.65 -20.19 9.54
N TYR A 41 2.37 -19.59 10.69
CA TYR A 41 3.03 -19.91 11.93
C TYR A 41 2.05 -20.68 12.82
N GLU A 42 2.52 -21.11 13.97
CA GLU A 42 1.72 -21.94 14.88
C GLU A 42 0.41 -21.27 15.32
N THR A 43 0.46 -19.97 15.62
CA THR A 43 -0.69 -19.21 16.13
C THR A 43 -1.08 -18.03 15.25
N GLU A 44 -0.35 -17.78 14.18
CA GLU A 44 -0.53 -16.58 13.39
C GLU A 44 -0.25 -16.86 11.91
N HIS A 45 -1.00 -16.20 11.05
CA HIS A 45 -0.73 -16.17 9.62
C HIS A 45 -0.23 -14.78 9.21
N GLU A 46 0.56 -14.74 8.15
CA GLU A 46 1.12 -13.49 7.65
C GLU A 46 1.11 -13.49 6.12
N VAL A 47 0.78 -12.34 5.53
CA VAL A 47 0.94 -12.11 4.10
C VAL A 47 1.85 -10.90 3.92
N CYS A 48 2.89 -11.08 3.12
CA CYS A 48 3.78 -10.01 2.70
C CYS A 48 3.49 -9.67 1.26
N ILE A 49 3.27 -8.39 0.98
CA ILE A 49 2.97 -7.89 -0.36
C ILE A 49 4.07 -6.91 -0.73
N CYS A 50 4.74 -7.18 -1.85
CA CYS A 50 5.80 -6.31 -2.36
C CYS A 50 5.37 -5.77 -3.71
N MET A 51 5.33 -4.45 -3.85
CA MET A 51 4.96 -3.78 -5.09
C MET A 51 6.15 -2.98 -5.60
N ARG A 52 6.56 -3.26 -6.84
CA ARG A 52 7.72 -2.62 -7.47
C ARG A 52 7.34 -1.93 -8.76
N ASP A 53 7.86 -0.74 -8.96
CA ASP A 53 7.71 -0.02 -10.23
C ASP A 53 8.98 0.76 -10.54
N GLN A 54 9.13 1.16 -11.80
CA GLN A 54 10.30 1.89 -12.28
C GLN A 54 9.97 3.35 -12.60
N GLY A 55 8.92 3.88 -11.99
CA GLY A 55 8.56 5.27 -12.16
C GLY A 55 9.48 6.20 -11.40
N VAL A 56 9.12 7.49 -11.38
CA VAL A 56 9.89 8.46 -10.60
C VAL A 56 9.83 8.10 -9.11
N PRO A 57 10.88 8.42 -8.34
CA PRO A 57 10.84 8.16 -6.90
C PRO A 57 9.63 8.83 -6.26
N PHE A 58 8.82 8.02 -5.58
CA PHE A 58 7.61 8.51 -4.92
C PHE A 58 7.32 7.64 -3.70
N ASP A 59 7.47 8.24 -2.51
CA ASP A 59 7.15 7.56 -1.25
C ASP A 59 5.70 7.84 -0.88
N PRO A 60 4.79 6.86 -1.02
CA PRO A 60 3.38 7.09 -0.71
C PRO A 60 3.14 7.36 0.78
N PHE A 61 4.06 6.97 1.65
CA PHE A 61 3.89 7.09 3.10
C PHE A 61 4.55 8.34 3.68
N ALA A 62 5.26 9.12 2.87
CA ALA A 62 5.95 10.32 3.34
C ALA A 62 5.00 11.47 3.73
N LYS A 63 3.80 11.47 3.15
CA LYS A 63 2.80 12.50 3.41
C LYS A 63 2.19 12.28 4.79
N GLU A 64 1.95 13.38 5.52
CA GLU A 64 1.27 13.30 6.81
C GLU A 64 -0.14 12.72 6.68
N ASP A 65 -0.58 12.02 7.72
CA ASP A 65 -1.94 11.50 7.76
C ASP A 65 -2.95 12.66 7.68
N PRO A 66 -4.07 12.45 6.97
CA PRO A 66 -5.08 13.49 6.88
C PRO A 66 -5.75 13.72 8.23
N ASP A 67 -6.22 14.94 8.46
CA ASP A 67 -7.01 15.25 9.65
C ASP A 67 -8.42 14.71 9.43
N ILE A 68 -8.72 13.58 10.05
CA ILE A 68 -10.01 12.91 9.89
C ILE A 68 -11.16 13.62 10.60
N THR A 69 -10.85 14.68 11.37
CA THR A 69 -11.90 15.50 12.00
C THR A 69 -12.41 16.57 11.05
N LEU A 70 -11.71 16.84 9.93
CA LEU A 70 -12.15 17.78 8.93
C LEU A 70 -13.23 17.16 8.04
N SER A 71 -14.09 18.01 7.47
CA SER A 71 -15.08 17.57 6.50
C SER A 71 -14.39 17.12 5.22
N ALA A 72 -15.12 16.39 4.36
CA ALA A 72 -14.59 15.91 3.09
C ALA A 72 -14.08 17.07 2.20
N ASP A 73 -14.73 18.23 2.28
CA ASP A 73 -14.34 19.40 1.49
C ASP A 73 -13.07 20.06 2.00
N GLU A 74 -12.71 19.83 3.26
CA GLU A 74 -11.54 20.42 3.90
C GLU A 74 -10.29 19.54 3.81
N ARG A 75 -10.45 18.26 3.45
CA ARG A 75 -9.34 17.31 3.35
C ARG A 75 -8.67 17.41 1.98
N GLU A 76 -7.37 17.12 1.96
CA GLU A 76 -6.66 16.97 0.71
C GLU A 76 -7.12 15.68 0.01
N ILE A 77 -7.28 15.78 -1.31
CA ILE A 77 -7.64 14.63 -2.14
C ILE A 77 -6.46 13.66 -2.19
N GLY A 78 -6.72 12.37 -2.00
CA GLY A 78 -5.72 11.31 -2.15
C GLY A 78 -4.98 10.90 -0.89
N GLY A 79 -5.11 11.68 0.21
CA GLY A 79 -4.44 11.33 1.47
C GLY A 79 -5.15 10.22 2.25
N LEU A 80 -6.44 10.09 2.06
CA LEU A 80 -7.27 9.19 2.84
C LEU A 80 -7.00 7.71 2.52
N GLY A 81 -6.74 7.39 1.25
CA GLY A 81 -6.45 6.02 0.85
C GLY A 81 -5.17 5.50 1.48
N ILE A 82 -4.12 6.31 1.51
CA ILE A 82 -2.85 5.93 2.14
C ILE A 82 -3.03 5.81 3.66
N TYR A 83 -3.80 6.70 4.27
CA TYR A 83 -4.14 6.59 5.69
C TYR A 83 -4.82 5.25 5.98
N MET A 84 -5.76 4.84 5.11
CA MET A 84 -6.44 3.56 5.24
C MET A 84 -5.44 2.39 5.18
N VAL A 85 -4.49 2.43 4.23
CA VAL A 85 -3.45 1.40 4.12
C VAL A 85 -2.64 1.30 5.41
N LYS A 86 -2.20 2.43 5.95
CA LYS A 86 -1.42 2.46 7.19
C LYS A 86 -2.21 1.94 8.38
N THR A 87 -3.52 2.13 8.37
CA THR A 87 -4.40 1.66 9.44
C THR A 87 -4.65 0.15 9.33
N ILE A 88 -4.85 -0.36 8.13
CA ILE A 88 -5.16 -1.77 7.91
C ILE A 88 -3.92 -2.66 8.04
N MET A 89 -2.81 -2.26 7.45
CA MET A 89 -1.59 -3.07 7.46
C MET A 89 -0.86 -2.97 8.80
N ASP A 90 -0.21 -4.05 9.19
CA ASP A 90 0.57 -4.08 10.43
C ASP A 90 1.93 -3.42 10.24
N ILE A 91 2.53 -3.58 9.07
CA ILE A 91 3.80 -2.98 8.73
C ILE A 91 3.72 -2.46 7.30
N VAL A 92 4.23 -1.24 7.09
CA VAL A 92 4.42 -0.68 5.75
C VAL A 92 5.82 -0.10 5.66
N SER A 93 6.43 -0.21 4.50
CA SER A 93 7.74 0.38 4.27
C SER A 93 7.90 0.77 2.81
N TYR A 94 8.82 1.70 2.57
CA TYR A 94 9.15 2.16 1.24
C TYR A 94 10.65 2.30 1.12
N GLU A 95 11.19 1.91 -0.05
CA GLU A 95 12.56 2.26 -0.41
C GLU A 95 12.65 2.48 -1.91
N TYR A 96 13.63 3.28 -2.31
CA TYR A 96 13.96 3.46 -3.72
C TYR A 96 15.36 2.90 -3.91
N LYS A 97 15.48 1.86 -4.71
CA LYS A 97 16.73 1.11 -4.85
C LYS A 97 16.82 0.53 -6.25
N GLN A 98 18.00 0.67 -6.86
CA GLN A 98 18.24 0.14 -8.21
C GLN A 98 17.19 0.63 -9.23
N GLN A 99 16.85 1.92 -9.12
CA GLN A 99 15.90 2.59 -10.00
C GLN A 99 14.48 2.04 -9.90
N GLU A 100 14.13 1.45 -8.75
CA GLU A 100 12.79 0.97 -8.49
C GLU A 100 12.21 1.54 -7.21
N ASN A 101 10.94 1.91 -7.27
CA ASN A 101 10.15 2.14 -6.06
C ASN A 101 9.74 0.77 -5.52
N ILE A 102 10.00 0.52 -4.26
CA ILE A 102 9.66 -0.75 -3.61
C ILE A 102 8.81 -0.46 -2.39
N VAL A 103 7.54 -0.85 -2.45
CA VAL A 103 6.61 -0.73 -1.33
C VAL A 103 6.37 -2.11 -0.78
N THR A 104 6.53 -2.28 0.53
CA THR A 104 6.27 -3.54 1.21
C THR A 104 5.19 -3.34 2.25
N MET A 105 4.21 -4.25 2.27
CA MET A 105 3.13 -4.24 3.25
C MET A 105 3.04 -5.63 3.87
N ILE A 106 2.81 -5.68 5.17
CA ILE A 106 2.64 -6.96 5.88
C ILE A 106 1.33 -6.91 6.65
N LYS A 107 0.51 -7.92 6.47
CA LYS A 107 -0.74 -8.12 7.21
C LYS A 107 -0.66 -9.42 7.97
N LYS A 108 -0.97 -9.36 9.26
CA LYS A 108 -0.97 -10.52 10.16
C LYS A 108 -2.37 -10.72 10.72
N TRP A 109 -2.72 -11.98 10.99
CA TRP A 109 -3.97 -12.29 11.67
C TRP A 109 -3.81 -13.59 12.46
N GLN A 110 -4.61 -13.73 13.50
CA GLN A 110 -4.56 -14.90 14.36
C GLN A 110 -5.33 -16.07 13.72
N ILE A 111 -4.87 -17.26 14.02
CA ILE A 111 -5.51 -18.50 13.54
C ILE A 111 -6.76 -18.79 14.40
#